data_dfa138ffc560875a05c9df1bc3640d85
#
_entry.id   dfa138ffc560875a05c9df1bc3640d85
#
_cell.length_a   1.000
_cell.length_b   1.000
_cell.length_c   1.000
_cell.angle_alpha   90.00
_cell.angle_beta   90.00
_cell.angle_gamma   90.00
#
_symmetry.space_group_name_H-M   'P 1'
#
loop_
_entity.id
_entity.type
_entity.pdbx_description
1 polymer ?
#
loop_
_entity_poly.entity_id
_entity_poly.type
_entity_poly.pdbx_seq_one_letter_code
_entity_poly.pdbx_strand_id
1 'polypeptide(L)'
;MTIDETKKKKMLSYRWLVFIALAIAYFFVYFHRTTGGAISTTLMDYFGVGTASVALLASAYLYAYTLMQIPSGILTDRMGPRKAATIFVALIAVGSLLSAYSATANDFNLMIAGKFIIGIGAAVVYIPIMKVLAVWFRKNEFATMSGILLLVGNVGGIAAATPMVLMMDALGIEMTYIVLAIITALIALLVWLLVRNHPMEKDLPSIEEIVSEETGQPITESTSEKMGTVEALKRTFLSGRNFWPLAIWFFVMYGTIMLWQASQAGAYYKNIGGFDAGTAGMMLTMVGVGMVFGCPLAGKLSDSYLHSRKKVVIIGTVVYTLIWAFIYLTADSADILTNEMIQYVINFCFGFFGGFFVVSYAQIKELYPIAMAGTSTAALNLFPFAGGAILITIAGFLVTDQTLDQYKTVWLMALGLMVLGCICAFLSKEKEHDA
;
A
#
# COMPACT_ATOMS: atom_id res chain seq x y z
N MET A 1 -32.68 -17.07 -21.72
CA MET A 1 -32.53 -15.94 -22.65
C MET A 1 -31.17 -16.07 -23.30
N THR A 2 -31.12 -16.18 -24.61
CA THR A 2 -29.85 -16.19 -25.35
C THR A 2 -29.30 -14.77 -25.42
N ILE A 3 -28.10 -14.59 -24.89
CA ILE A 3 -27.41 -13.29 -24.94
C ILE A 3 -26.93 -13.04 -26.38
N ASP A 4 -27.05 -11.80 -26.87
CA ASP A 4 -26.46 -11.40 -28.15
C ASP A 4 -24.93 -11.54 -28.08
N GLU A 5 -24.37 -12.43 -28.88
CA GLU A 5 -22.93 -12.75 -28.96
C GLU A 5 -22.08 -11.49 -29.22
N THR A 6 -22.61 -10.50 -29.95
CA THR A 6 -21.94 -9.23 -30.21
C THR A 6 -21.81 -8.41 -28.92
N LYS A 7 -22.87 -8.35 -28.12
CA LYS A 7 -22.87 -7.66 -26.82
C LYS A 7 -21.97 -8.37 -25.81
N LYS A 8 -21.96 -9.72 -25.79
CA LYS A 8 -21.08 -10.52 -24.96
C LYS A 8 -19.60 -10.25 -25.27
N LYS A 9 -19.21 -10.28 -26.54
CA LYS A 9 -17.85 -9.94 -27.00
C LYS A 9 -17.46 -8.51 -26.60
N LYS A 10 -18.36 -7.55 -26.79
CA LYS A 10 -18.13 -6.14 -26.43
C LYS A 10 -17.94 -5.97 -24.93
N MET A 11 -18.72 -6.65 -24.09
CA MET A 11 -18.58 -6.64 -22.64
C MET A 11 -17.20 -7.21 -22.23
N LEU A 12 -16.82 -8.38 -22.74
CA LEU A 12 -15.55 -9.05 -22.42
C LEU A 12 -14.32 -8.25 -22.88
N SER A 13 -14.44 -7.43 -23.92
CA SER A 13 -13.38 -6.50 -24.33
C SER A 13 -13.36 -5.23 -23.49
N TYR A 14 -14.54 -4.65 -23.21
CA TYR A 14 -14.66 -3.38 -22.49
C TYR A 14 -14.18 -3.48 -21.03
N ARG A 15 -14.37 -4.63 -20.37
CA ARG A 15 -13.90 -4.85 -18.99
C ARG A 15 -12.39 -4.61 -18.81
N TRP A 16 -11.59 -4.86 -19.85
CA TRP A 16 -10.15 -4.61 -19.83
C TRP A 16 -9.82 -3.13 -19.86
N LEU A 17 -10.58 -2.32 -20.61
CA LEU A 17 -10.42 -0.86 -20.58
C LEU A 17 -10.76 -0.28 -19.20
N VAL A 18 -11.81 -0.80 -18.58
CA VAL A 18 -12.19 -0.42 -17.20
C VAL A 18 -11.06 -0.80 -16.22
N PHE A 19 -10.54 -2.02 -16.35
CA PHE A 19 -9.44 -2.48 -15.49
C PHE A 19 -8.17 -1.65 -15.66
N ILE A 20 -7.74 -1.41 -16.90
CA ILE A 20 -6.52 -0.65 -17.20
C ILE A 20 -6.63 0.78 -16.65
N ALA A 21 -7.75 1.45 -16.84
CA ALA A 21 -7.96 2.80 -16.31
C ALA A 21 -7.81 2.85 -14.78
N LEU A 22 -8.36 1.86 -14.08
CA LEU A 22 -8.27 1.76 -12.63
C LEU A 22 -6.89 1.30 -12.16
N ALA A 23 -6.22 0.42 -12.91
CA ALA A 23 -4.87 -0.03 -12.60
C ALA A 23 -3.84 1.11 -12.72
N ILE A 24 -3.98 1.98 -13.73
CA ILE A 24 -3.17 3.20 -13.86
C ILE A 24 -3.41 4.14 -12.67
N ALA A 25 -4.66 4.33 -12.25
CA ALA A 25 -4.96 5.13 -11.05
C ALA A 25 -4.28 4.54 -9.80
N TYR A 26 -4.30 3.22 -9.64
CA TYR A 26 -3.67 2.53 -8.52
C TYR A 26 -2.14 2.57 -8.55
N PHE A 27 -1.53 2.55 -9.74
CA PHE A 27 -0.10 2.81 -9.92
C PHE A 27 0.29 4.15 -9.29
N PHE A 28 -0.46 5.23 -9.60
CA PHE A 28 -0.16 6.56 -9.07
C PHE A 28 -0.46 6.71 -7.57
N VAL A 29 -1.39 5.94 -7.01
CA VAL A 29 -1.59 5.85 -5.55
C VAL A 29 -0.32 5.37 -4.86
N TYR A 30 0.30 4.30 -5.37
CA TYR A 30 1.55 3.77 -4.82
C TYR A 30 2.74 4.68 -5.10
N PHE A 31 2.81 5.26 -6.29
CA PHE A 31 3.82 6.26 -6.65
C PHE A 31 3.84 7.38 -5.60
N HIS A 32 2.72 8.05 -5.37
CA HIS A 32 2.64 9.12 -4.39
C HIS A 32 2.93 8.67 -2.95
N ARG A 33 2.66 7.42 -2.61
CA ARG A 33 2.91 6.89 -1.26
C ARG A 33 4.40 6.80 -0.94
N THR A 34 5.21 6.36 -1.88
CA THR A 34 6.63 6.03 -1.64
C THR A 34 7.60 7.16 -1.95
N THR A 35 7.15 8.26 -2.56
CA THR A 35 8.01 9.40 -2.94
C THR A 35 8.75 10.05 -1.77
N GLY A 36 8.19 10.02 -0.55
CA GLY A 36 8.73 10.78 0.60
C GLY A 36 10.19 10.46 0.94
N GLY A 37 10.56 9.17 0.94
CA GLY A 37 11.93 8.75 1.25
C GLY A 37 12.95 9.13 0.17
N ALA A 38 12.56 9.01 -1.11
CA ALA A 38 13.47 9.27 -2.23
C ALA A 38 13.85 10.76 -2.37
N ILE A 39 12.93 11.67 -2.05
CA ILE A 39 13.11 13.13 -2.23
C ILE A 39 13.42 13.88 -0.93
N SER A 40 13.60 13.16 0.18
CA SER A 40 13.76 13.77 1.50
C SER A 40 14.88 14.79 1.56
N THR A 41 16.07 14.47 1.07
CA THR A 41 17.24 15.36 1.07
C THR A 41 17.03 16.57 0.17
N THR A 42 16.46 16.39 -1.02
CA THR A 42 16.15 17.49 -1.95
C THR A 42 15.20 18.50 -1.32
N LEU A 43 14.18 18.03 -0.57
CA LEU A 43 13.24 18.91 0.12
C LEU A 43 13.89 19.63 1.31
N MET A 44 14.76 18.94 2.07
CA MET A 44 15.50 19.54 3.18
C MET A 44 16.37 20.70 2.69
N ASP A 45 17.13 20.46 1.63
CA ASP A 45 18.03 21.44 1.05
C ASP A 45 17.26 22.63 0.47
N TYR A 46 16.13 22.38 -0.23
CA TYR A 46 15.33 23.44 -0.87
C TYR A 46 14.62 24.35 0.13
N PHE A 47 13.92 23.76 1.12
CA PHE A 47 13.12 24.52 2.08
C PHE A 47 13.88 24.92 3.35
N GLY A 48 15.12 24.46 3.53
CA GLY A 48 15.92 24.72 4.73
C GLY A 48 15.31 24.07 5.99
N VAL A 49 14.65 22.92 5.85
CA VAL A 49 13.97 22.23 6.94
C VAL A 49 14.73 21.00 7.41
N GLY A 50 14.53 20.62 8.68
CA GLY A 50 15.17 19.45 9.27
C GLY A 50 14.43 18.14 8.98
N THR A 51 15.06 17.04 9.39
CA THR A 51 14.55 15.66 9.24
C THR A 51 13.17 15.45 9.84
N ALA A 52 12.87 16.07 10.99
CA ALA A 52 11.56 16.00 11.63
C ALA A 52 10.43 16.52 10.72
N SER A 53 10.68 17.64 10.02
CA SER A 53 9.70 18.21 9.09
C SER A 53 9.43 17.29 7.89
N VAL A 54 10.49 16.71 7.31
CA VAL A 54 10.36 15.77 6.20
C VAL A 54 9.72 14.45 6.64
N ALA A 55 10.01 13.97 7.85
CA ALA A 55 9.32 12.83 8.43
C ALA A 55 7.82 13.12 8.65
N LEU A 56 7.47 14.33 9.07
CA LEU A 56 6.07 14.77 9.18
C LEU A 56 5.40 14.82 7.78
N LEU A 57 6.09 15.25 6.75
CA LEU A 57 5.60 15.21 5.37
C LEU A 57 5.26 13.77 4.92
N ALA A 58 6.18 12.82 5.15
CA ALA A 58 5.98 11.42 4.79
C ALA A 58 4.83 10.80 5.59
N SER A 59 4.76 11.09 6.90
CA SER A 59 3.71 10.57 7.78
C SER A 59 2.35 11.23 7.54
N ALA A 60 2.29 12.49 7.06
CA ALA A 60 1.04 13.19 6.74
C ALA A 60 0.17 12.40 5.74
N TYR A 61 0.79 11.84 4.70
CA TYR A 61 0.11 10.95 3.78
C TYR A 61 -0.49 9.73 4.49
N LEU A 62 0.29 9.09 5.36
CA LEU A 62 -0.12 7.87 6.05
C LEU A 62 -1.19 8.14 7.12
N TYR A 63 -1.13 9.28 7.81
CA TYR A 63 -2.21 9.71 8.72
C TYR A 63 -3.52 9.91 7.98
N ALA A 64 -3.49 10.64 6.85
CA ALA A 64 -4.66 10.84 6.01
C ALA A 64 -5.22 9.52 5.48
N TYR A 65 -4.33 8.65 4.99
CA TYR A 65 -4.67 7.32 4.50
C TYR A 65 -5.32 6.46 5.58
N THR A 66 -4.77 6.46 6.79
CA THR A 66 -5.30 5.75 7.97
C THR A 66 -6.70 6.22 8.34
N LEU A 67 -6.89 7.55 8.46
CA LEU A 67 -8.17 8.15 8.82
C LEU A 67 -9.27 7.79 7.81
N MET A 68 -8.91 7.66 6.54
CA MET A 68 -9.84 7.38 5.46
C MET A 68 -10.15 5.89 5.25
N GLN A 69 -9.50 4.94 5.96
CA GLN A 69 -9.73 3.50 5.76
C GLN A 69 -11.20 3.10 5.97
N ILE A 70 -11.82 3.57 7.06
CA ILE A 70 -13.22 3.28 7.36
C ILE A 70 -14.19 4.12 6.49
N PRO A 71 -14.02 5.46 6.38
CA PRO A 71 -14.85 6.28 5.52
C PRO A 71 -14.87 5.87 4.05
N SER A 72 -13.76 5.34 3.52
CA SER A 72 -13.62 4.98 2.10
C SER A 72 -14.65 3.94 1.64
N GLY A 73 -14.95 2.96 2.48
CA GLY A 73 -15.99 1.96 2.22
C GLY A 73 -17.39 2.61 2.13
N ILE A 74 -17.73 3.42 3.12
CA ILE A 74 -19.03 4.12 3.20
C ILE A 74 -19.21 5.07 2.01
N LEU A 75 -18.19 5.83 1.67
CA LEU A 75 -18.21 6.75 0.53
C LEU A 75 -18.41 6.00 -0.79
N THR A 76 -17.69 4.90 -0.97
CA THR A 76 -17.83 4.06 -2.17
C THR A 76 -19.23 3.43 -2.28
N ASP A 77 -19.83 3.03 -1.15
CA ASP A 77 -21.19 2.47 -1.12
C ASP A 77 -22.24 3.51 -1.52
N ARG A 78 -22.09 4.75 -1.02
CA ARG A 78 -23.06 5.84 -1.28
C ARG A 78 -22.92 6.46 -2.67
N MET A 79 -21.70 6.67 -3.13
CA MET A 79 -21.43 7.41 -4.38
C MET A 79 -21.33 6.49 -5.60
N GLY A 80 -21.13 5.21 -5.38
CA GLY A 80 -20.77 4.24 -6.41
C GLY A 80 -19.28 4.29 -6.80
N PRO A 81 -18.72 3.17 -7.30
CA PRO A 81 -17.29 3.04 -7.58
C PRO A 81 -16.74 4.09 -8.55
N ARG A 82 -17.46 4.37 -9.64
CA ARG A 82 -17.04 5.36 -10.66
C ARG A 82 -16.84 6.74 -10.09
N LYS A 83 -17.85 7.29 -9.41
CA LYS A 83 -17.79 8.64 -8.82
C LYS A 83 -16.74 8.70 -7.74
N ALA A 84 -16.70 7.71 -6.84
CA ALA A 84 -15.72 7.65 -5.76
C ALA A 84 -14.28 7.63 -6.33
N ALA A 85 -13.94 6.71 -7.22
CA ALA A 85 -12.60 6.66 -7.82
C ALA A 85 -12.25 7.98 -8.52
N THR A 86 -13.13 8.53 -9.34
CA THR A 86 -12.85 9.77 -10.07
C THR A 86 -12.58 10.96 -9.14
N ILE A 87 -13.45 11.20 -8.16
CA ILE A 87 -13.33 12.36 -7.27
C ILE A 87 -12.06 12.26 -6.43
N PHE A 88 -11.76 11.07 -5.92
CA PHE A 88 -10.61 10.90 -5.04
C PHE A 88 -9.28 10.84 -5.80
N VAL A 89 -9.24 10.37 -7.05
CA VAL A 89 -8.08 10.56 -7.94
C VAL A 89 -7.90 12.04 -8.31
N ALA A 90 -8.99 12.78 -8.60
CA ALA A 90 -8.91 14.22 -8.82
C ALA A 90 -8.40 14.97 -7.57
N LEU A 91 -8.75 14.51 -6.37
CA LEU A 91 -8.26 15.09 -5.13
C LEU A 91 -6.73 14.89 -4.97
N ILE A 92 -6.16 13.78 -5.47
CA ILE A 92 -4.71 13.59 -5.54
C ILE A 92 -4.08 14.68 -6.43
N ALA A 93 -4.69 15.00 -7.57
CA ALA A 93 -4.21 16.07 -8.45
C ALA A 93 -4.24 17.45 -7.76
N VAL A 94 -5.32 17.75 -7.01
CA VAL A 94 -5.41 18.99 -6.21
C VAL A 94 -4.31 19.06 -5.16
N GLY A 95 -4.06 17.97 -4.43
CA GLY A 95 -2.98 17.90 -3.45
C GLY A 95 -1.60 18.08 -4.09
N SER A 96 -1.40 17.55 -5.31
CA SER A 96 -0.16 17.74 -6.08
C SER A 96 0.01 19.19 -6.52
N LEU A 97 -1.06 19.88 -6.95
CA LEU A 97 -1.01 21.32 -7.25
C LEU A 97 -0.67 22.15 -6.01
N LEU A 98 -1.22 21.81 -4.85
CA LEU A 98 -0.88 22.51 -3.61
C LEU A 98 0.59 22.26 -3.24
N SER A 99 1.11 21.04 -3.47
CA SER A 99 2.54 20.73 -3.31
C SER A 99 3.42 21.51 -4.30
N ALA A 100 2.98 21.73 -5.53
CA ALA A 100 3.67 22.59 -6.48
C ALA A 100 3.72 24.03 -5.99
N TYR A 101 2.57 24.58 -5.59
CA TYR A 101 2.44 25.94 -5.08
C TYR A 101 3.31 26.19 -3.82
N SER A 102 3.51 25.17 -2.99
CA SER A 102 4.36 25.28 -1.81
C SER A 102 5.82 25.65 -2.17
N ALA A 103 6.33 25.17 -3.31
CA ALA A 103 7.67 25.52 -3.79
C ALA A 103 7.72 27.00 -4.21
N THR A 104 6.72 27.50 -4.96
CA THR A 104 6.63 28.90 -5.35
C THR A 104 6.50 29.83 -4.13
N ALA A 105 5.68 29.43 -3.14
CA ALA A 105 5.47 30.17 -1.91
C ALA A 105 6.61 30.05 -0.89
N ASN A 106 7.55 29.12 -1.11
CA ASN A 106 8.59 28.70 -0.18
C ASN A 106 8.04 28.37 1.22
N ASP A 107 6.89 27.68 1.26
CA ASP A 107 6.21 27.30 2.51
C ASP A 107 6.07 25.77 2.59
N PHE A 108 6.85 25.16 3.48
CA PHE A 108 6.85 23.72 3.68
C PHE A 108 5.54 23.19 4.31
N ASN A 109 4.78 24.02 5.05
CA ASN A 109 3.50 23.58 5.61
C ASN A 109 2.46 23.36 4.52
N LEU A 110 2.50 24.13 3.41
CA LEU A 110 1.67 23.89 2.24
C LEU A 110 2.04 22.56 1.56
N MET A 111 3.33 22.19 1.54
CA MET A 111 3.78 20.88 1.05
C MET A 111 3.20 19.75 1.89
N ILE A 112 3.23 19.87 3.23
CA ILE A 112 2.62 18.91 4.16
C ILE A 112 1.10 18.82 3.93
N ALA A 113 0.42 19.95 3.79
CA ALA A 113 -1.01 19.99 3.51
C ALA A 113 -1.35 19.33 2.16
N GLY A 114 -0.57 19.60 1.12
CA GLY A 114 -0.70 18.95 -0.19
C GLY A 114 -0.55 17.43 -0.09
N LYS A 115 0.46 16.97 0.64
CA LYS A 115 0.72 15.55 0.87
C LYS A 115 -0.41 14.87 1.66
N PHE A 116 -0.99 15.56 2.64
CA PHE A 116 -2.14 15.09 3.41
C PHE A 116 -3.37 14.92 2.50
N ILE A 117 -3.66 15.90 1.62
CA ILE A 117 -4.75 15.83 0.64
C ILE A 117 -4.53 14.66 -0.33
N ILE A 118 -3.29 14.46 -0.83
CA ILE A 118 -2.93 13.30 -1.64
C ILE A 118 -3.26 12.01 -0.90
N GLY A 119 -2.94 11.92 0.40
CA GLY A 119 -3.23 10.75 1.24
C GLY A 119 -4.73 10.47 1.37
N ILE A 120 -5.57 11.51 1.55
CA ILE A 120 -7.05 11.37 1.55
C ILE A 120 -7.52 10.79 0.20
N GLY A 121 -7.05 11.35 -0.91
CA GLY A 121 -7.42 10.88 -2.24
C GLY A 121 -7.02 9.43 -2.47
N ALA A 122 -5.79 9.09 -2.15
CA ALA A 122 -5.23 7.75 -2.37
C ALA A 122 -5.93 6.65 -1.56
N ALA A 123 -6.38 6.95 -0.35
CA ALA A 123 -7.00 5.98 0.55
C ALA A 123 -8.31 5.40 0.02
N VAL A 124 -9.05 6.17 -0.78
CA VAL A 124 -10.37 5.75 -1.27
C VAL A 124 -10.28 4.92 -2.55
N VAL A 125 -9.20 5.00 -3.32
CA VAL A 125 -9.13 4.42 -4.68
C VAL A 125 -9.23 2.89 -4.70
N TYR A 126 -8.67 2.19 -3.72
CA TYR A 126 -8.61 0.71 -3.71
C TYR A 126 -10.00 0.06 -3.63
N ILE A 127 -10.87 0.53 -2.75
CA ILE A 127 -12.19 -0.09 -2.52
C ILE A 127 -13.11 0.00 -3.75
N PRO A 128 -13.24 1.17 -4.44
CA PRO A 128 -13.95 1.25 -5.71
C PRO A 128 -13.44 0.25 -6.74
N ILE A 129 -12.11 0.08 -6.85
CA ILE A 129 -11.53 -0.87 -7.80
C ILE A 129 -11.97 -2.29 -7.48
N MET A 130 -11.88 -2.72 -6.21
CA MET A 130 -12.33 -4.06 -5.82
C MET A 130 -13.81 -4.31 -6.13
N LYS A 131 -14.67 -3.29 -5.96
CA LYS A 131 -16.08 -3.40 -6.33
C LYS A 131 -16.29 -3.52 -7.82
N VAL A 132 -15.58 -2.75 -8.62
CA VAL A 132 -15.64 -2.85 -10.09
C VAL A 132 -15.17 -4.23 -10.54
N LEU A 133 -14.06 -4.75 -9.98
CA LEU A 133 -13.57 -6.09 -10.30
C LEU A 133 -14.62 -7.18 -10.00
N ALA A 134 -15.32 -7.07 -8.88
CA ALA A 134 -16.34 -8.03 -8.49
C ALA A 134 -17.56 -8.04 -9.44
N VAL A 135 -17.85 -6.91 -10.12
CA VAL A 135 -18.99 -6.76 -11.04
C VAL A 135 -18.63 -7.06 -12.49
N TRP A 136 -17.37 -6.80 -12.90
CA TRP A 136 -16.93 -6.91 -14.30
C TRP A 136 -16.18 -8.20 -14.61
N PHE A 137 -15.69 -8.93 -13.58
CA PHE A 137 -14.90 -10.15 -13.76
C PHE A 137 -15.58 -11.34 -13.07
N ARG A 138 -15.29 -12.54 -13.58
CA ARG A 138 -15.82 -13.79 -13.01
C ARG A 138 -15.23 -14.03 -11.61
N LYS A 139 -15.96 -14.76 -10.76
CA LYS A 139 -15.50 -15.10 -9.41
C LYS A 139 -14.13 -15.79 -9.40
N ASN A 140 -13.86 -16.67 -10.36
CA ASN A 140 -12.58 -17.35 -10.51
C ASN A 140 -11.46 -16.46 -11.09
N GLU A 141 -11.78 -15.34 -11.74
CA GLU A 141 -10.82 -14.36 -12.24
C GLU A 141 -10.48 -13.28 -11.17
N PHE A 142 -11.35 -13.07 -10.18
CA PHE A 142 -11.22 -11.98 -9.21
C PHE A 142 -9.89 -11.98 -8.45
N ALA A 143 -9.44 -13.15 -7.99
CA ALA A 143 -8.16 -13.27 -7.28
C ALA A 143 -6.97 -12.90 -8.17
N THR A 144 -6.96 -13.37 -9.41
CA THR A 144 -5.92 -13.06 -10.40
C THR A 144 -5.89 -11.58 -10.72
N MET A 145 -7.05 -10.97 -10.98
CA MET A 145 -7.15 -9.54 -11.31
C MET A 145 -6.74 -8.64 -10.12
N SER A 146 -7.10 -9.03 -8.90
CA SER A 146 -6.64 -8.37 -7.68
C SER A 146 -5.12 -8.47 -7.51
N GLY A 147 -4.54 -9.64 -7.83
CA GLY A 147 -3.09 -9.84 -7.81
C GLY A 147 -2.36 -8.98 -8.82
N ILE A 148 -2.86 -8.90 -10.06
CA ILE A 148 -2.31 -8.02 -11.11
C ILE A 148 -2.40 -6.54 -10.68
N LEU A 149 -3.52 -6.13 -10.07
CA LEU A 149 -3.67 -4.77 -9.57
C LEU A 149 -2.61 -4.44 -8.52
N LEU A 150 -2.36 -5.33 -7.56
CA LEU A 150 -1.32 -5.16 -6.54
C LEU A 150 0.09 -5.11 -7.15
N LEU A 151 0.35 -5.94 -8.18
CA LEU A 151 1.59 -5.90 -8.94
C LEU A 151 1.80 -4.52 -9.58
N VAL A 152 0.78 -3.99 -10.27
CA VAL A 152 0.82 -2.66 -10.91
C VAL A 152 1.05 -1.57 -9.85
N GLY A 153 0.41 -1.67 -8.69
CA GLY A 153 0.67 -0.77 -7.56
C GLY A 153 2.13 -0.80 -7.11
N ASN A 154 2.69 -2.00 -6.89
CA ASN A 154 4.10 -2.15 -6.49
C ASN A 154 5.07 -1.57 -7.54
N VAL A 155 4.81 -1.78 -8.82
CA VAL A 155 5.58 -1.14 -9.91
C VAL A 155 5.50 0.39 -9.81
N GLY A 156 4.34 0.95 -9.46
CA GLY A 156 4.18 2.38 -9.18
C GLY A 156 5.06 2.85 -8.02
N GLY A 157 5.12 2.06 -6.93
CA GLY A 157 6.00 2.34 -5.79
C GLY A 157 7.49 2.30 -6.16
N ILE A 158 7.89 1.35 -7.00
CA ILE A 158 9.25 1.27 -7.55
C ILE A 158 9.58 2.50 -8.40
N ALA A 159 8.66 2.89 -9.29
CA ALA A 159 8.82 4.06 -10.14
C ALA A 159 8.89 5.39 -9.37
N ALA A 160 8.42 5.41 -8.11
CA ALA A 160 8.53 6.59 -7.24
C ALA A 160 9.94 6.82 -6.66
N ALA A 161 10.85 5.86 -6.77
CA ALA A 161 12.22 6.02 -6.28
C ALA A 161 13.06 6.83 -7.29
N THR A 162 13.76 6.15 -8.19
CA THR A 162 14.68 6.79 -9.14
C THR A 162 13.99 7.78 -10.12
N PRO A 163 12.85 7.45 -10.77
CA PRO A 163 12.20 8.38 -11.68
C PRO A 163 11.78 9.71 -11.03
N MET A 164 11.34 9.69 -9.77
CA MET A 164 10.95 10.92 -9.07
C MET A 164 12.15 11.83 -8.82
N VAL A 165 13.29 11.27 -8.40
CA VAL A 165 14.54 12.02 -8.21
C VAL A 165 14.99 12.65 -9.54
N LEU A 166 15.04 11.86 -10.61
CA LEU A 166 15.42 12.36 -11.93
C LEU A 166 14.49 13.47 -12.45
N MET A 167 13.20 13.36 -12.19
CA MET A 167 12.25 14.44 -12.54
C MET A 167 12.53 15.72 -11.74
N MET A 168 12.81 15.61 -10.45
CA MET A 168 13.13 16.78 -9.62
C MET A 168 14.45 17.43 -10.03
N ASP A 169 15.46 16.65 -10.37
CA ASP A 169 16.75 17.17 -10.84
C ASP A 169 16.62 17.89 -12.19
N ALA A 170 15.78 17.37 -13.09
CA ALA A 170 15.60 17.92 -14.43
C ALA A 170 14.63 19.11 -14.48
N LEU A 171 13.55 19.09 -13.70
CA LEU A 171 12.43 20.03 -13.79
C LEU A 171 12.31 20.96 -12.57
N GLY A 172 12.97 20.63 -11.47
CA GLY A 172 12.75 21.25 -10.16
C GLY A 172 11.48 20.76 -9.48
N ILE A 173 11.29 21.15 -8.21
CA ILE A 173 10.21 20.66 -7.36
C ILE A 173 8.84 21.09 -7.89
N GLU A 174 8.69 22.39 -8.20
CA GLU A 174 7.42 22.98 -8.67
C GLU A 174 6.89 22.28 -9.91
N MET A 175 7.71 22.26 -10.99
CA MET A 175 7.31 21.67 -12.27
C MET A 175 7.06 20.16 -12.16
N THR A 176 7.83 19.45 -11.34
CA THR A 176 7.61 18.02 -11.10
C THR A 176 6.21 17.78 -10.53
N TYR A 177 5.79 18.55 -9.52
CA TYR A 177 4.45 18.40 -8.95
C TYR A 177 3.34 18.90 -9.87
N ILE A 178 3.59 19.91 -10.73
CA ILE A 178 2.64 20.32 -11.78
C ILE A 178 2.44 19.18 -12.79
N VAL A 179 3.50 18.56 -13.26
CA VAL A 179 3.42 17.43 -14.20
C VAL A 179 2.64 16.27 -13.58
N LEU A 180 2.93 15.92 -12.32
CA LEU A 180 2.20 14.89 -11.60
C LEU A 180 0.71 15.22 -11.42
N ALA A 181 0.39 16.49 -11.15
CA ALA A 181 -0.99 16.95 -11.04
C ALA A 181 -1.74 16.82 -12.37
N ILE A 182 -1.12 17.23 -13.48
CA ILE A 182 -1.70 17.10 -14.81
C ILE A 182 -1.95 15.64 -15.17
N ILE A 183 -0.95 14.77 -14.99
CA ILE A 183 -1.08 13.33 -15.25
C ILE A 183 -2.21 12.74 -14.41
N THR A 184 -2.25 13.06 -13.12
CA THR A 184 -3.28 12.52 -12.21
C THR A 184 -4.68 13.05 -12.56
N ALA A 185 -4.81 14.31 -12.98
CA ALA A 185 -6.06 14.88 -13.46
C ALA A 185 -6.54 14.19 -14.74
N LEU A 186 -5.62 13.91 -15.68
CA LEU A 186 -5.94 13.15 -16.90
C LEU A 186 -6.39 11.72 -16.58
N ILE A 187 -5.78 11.09 -15.57
CA ILE A 187 -6.20 9.76 -15.09
C ILE A 187 -7.60 9.83 -14.46
N ALA A 188 -7.91 10.87 -13.67
CA ALA A 188 -9.26 11.08 -13.14
C ALA A 188 -10.30 11.23 -14.26
N LEU A 189 -9.97 11.98 -15.30
CA LEU A 189 -10.81 12.11 -16.49
C LEU A 189 -10.98 10.77 -17.22
N LEU A 190 -9.91 10.00 -17.38
CA LEU A 190 -9.93 8.69 -18.01
C LEU A 190 -10.80 7.71 -17.21
N VAL A 191 -10.69 7.71 -15.89
CA VAL A 191 -11.56 6.92 -15.01
C VAL A 191 -13.01 7.34 -15.18
N TRP A 192 -13.31 8.65 -15.20
CA TRP A 192 -14.66 9.15 -15.41
C TRP A 192 -15.26 8.73 -16.76
N LEU A 193 -14.48 8.77 -17.83
CA LEU A 193 -14.94 8.44 -19.17
C LEU A 193 -15.13 6.94 -19.41
N LEU A 194 -14.22 6.11 -18.91
CA LEU A 194 -14.18 4.68 -19.21
C LEU A 194 -14.87 3.82 -18.15
N VAL A 195 -14.74 4.14 -16.87
CA VAL A 195 -15.29 3.30 -15.80
C VAL A 195 -16.81 3.47 -15.74
N ARG A 196 -17.51 2.35 -15.52
CA ARG A 196 -18.94 2.29 -15.22
C ARG A 196 -19.13 1.40 -13.99
N ASN A 197 -20.15 1.70 -13.18
CA ASN A 197 -20.42 0.90 -11.99
C ASN A 197 -20.88 -0.50 -12.35
N HIS A 198 -21.64 -0.62 -13.44
CA HIS A 198 -22.21 -1.89 -13.91
C HIS A 198 -22.21 -1.96 -15.45
N PRO A 199 -22.02 -3.16 -16.06
CA PRO A 199 -22.10 -3.33 -17.50
C PRO A 199 -23.42 -2.84 -18.12
N MET A 200 -24.52 -3.01 -17.40
CA MET A 200 -25.87 -2.57 -17.82
C MET A 200 -25.96 -1.05 -18.08
N GLU A 201 -25.10 -0.20 -17.49
CA GLU A 201 -25.05 1.23 -17.82
C GLU A 201 -24.63 1.50 -19.28
N LYS A 202 -24.19 0.47 -20.00
CA LYS A 202 -23.83 0.51 -21.43
C LYS A 202 -24.64 -0.46 -22.29
N ASP A 203 -25.79 -0.90 -21.80
CA ASP A 203 -26.61 -1.93 -22.46
C ASP A 203 -25.84 -3.24 -22.78
N LEU A 204 -24.88 -3.58 -21.93
CA LEU A 204 -24.07 -4.79 -21.98
C LEU A 204 -24.57 -5.81 -20.96
N PRO A 205 -24.51 -7.12 -21.25
CA PRO A 205 -24.90 -8.15 -20.30
C PRO A 205 -23.98 -8.12 -19.06
N SER A 206 -24.51 -8.51 -17.91
CA SER A 206 -23.74 -8.69 -16.70
C SER A 206 -22.85 -9.94 -16.81
N ILE A 207 -21.78 -10.00 -16.03
CA ILE A 207 -20.94 -11.20 -15.97
C ILE A 207 -21.71 -12.41 -15.45
N GLU A 208 -22.68 -12.18 -14.55
CA GLU A 208 -23.53 -13.23 -13.99
C GLU A 208 -24.48 -13.81 -15.03
N GLU A 209 -25.06 -12.99 -15.90
CA GLU A 209 -25.86 -13.43 -17.03
C GLU A 209 -25.04 -14.28 -18.00
N ILE A 210 -23.83 -13.83 -18.34
CA ILE A 210 -22.90 -14.57 -19.22
C ILE A 210 -22.55 -15.93 -18.62
N VAL A 211 -22.22 -15.98 -17.34
CA VAL A 211 -21.88 -17.25 -16.66
C VAL A 211 -23.09 -18.16 -16.56
N SER A 212 -24.29 -17.63 -16.27
CA SER A 212 -25.53 -18.40 -16.24
C SER A 212 -25.85 -19.04 -17.59
N GLU A 213 -25.66 -18.30 -18.68
CA GLU A 213 -25.84 -18.84 -20.05
C GLU A 213 -24.83 -19.97 -20.37
N GLU A 214 -23.55 -19.77 -19.97
CA GLU A 214 -22.48 -20.74 -20.25
C GLU A 214 -22.59 -22.03 -19.42
N THR A 215 -23.07 -21.91 -18.18
CA THR A 215 -23.13 -23.04 -17.23
C THR A 215 -24.52 -23.68 -17.13
N GLY A 216 -25.56 -23.03 -17.64
CA GLY A 216 -26.95 -23.44 -17.47
C GLY A 216 -27.46 -23.33 -16.03
N GLN A 217 -26.68 -22.74 -15.12
CA GLN A 217 -27.08 -22.56 -13.71
C GLN A 217 -27.84 -21.25 -13.53
N PRO A 218 -28.91 -21.23 -12.74
CA PRO A 218 -29.63 -19.99 -12.46
C PRO A 218 -28.75 -19.00 -11.68
N ILE A 219 -28.96 -17.70 -11.93
CA ILE A 219 -28.28 -16.64 -11.20
C ILE A 219 -28.68 -16.78 -9.72
N THR A 220 -27.72 -17.18 -8.89
CA THR A 220 -27.94 -17.26 -7.45
C THR A 220 -27.63 -15.90 -6.83
N GLU A 221 -28.66 -15.14 -6.50
CA GLU A 221 -28.50 -13.97 -5.64
C GLU A 221 -27.91 -14.44 -4.30
N SER A 222 -26.69 -14.01 -4.02
CA SER A 222 -26.09 -14.26 -2.71
C SER A 222 -26.78 -13.35 -1.67
N THR A 223 -27.90 -13.82 -1.12
CA THR A 223 -28.55 -13.26 0.07
C THR A 223 -27.69 -13.55 1.30
N SER A 224 -26.48 -12.99 1.37
CA SER A 224 -25.78 -12.92 2.65
C SER A 224 -26.43 -11.80 3.46
N GLU A 225 -27.01 -12.14 4.61
CA GLU A 225 -27.46 -11.14 5.58
C GLU A 225 -26.32 -10.13 5.80
N LYS A 226 -26.50 -8.91 5.32
CA LYS A 226 -25.51 -7.84 5.48
C LYS A 226 -25.58 -7.34 6.92
N MET A 227 -24.64 -7.75 7.73
CA MET A 227 -24.44 -7.11 9.03
C MET A 227 -24.11 -5.63 8.84
N GLY A 228 -24.68 -4.75 9.64
CA GLY A 228 -24.36 -3.32 9.58
C GLY A 228 -22.85 -3.08 9.84
N THR A 229 -22.22 -2.23 9.06
CA THR A 229 -20.76 -1.98 9.13
C THR A 229 -20.29 -1.60 10.55
N VAL A 230 -21.06 -0.79 11.26
CA VAL A 230 -20.73 -0.35 12.64
C VAL A 230 -20.77 -1.52 13.61
N GLU A 231 -21.77 -2.39 13.51
CA GLU A 231 -21.88 -3.57 14.35
C GLU A 231 -20.75 -4.58 14.06
N ALA A 232 -20.43 -4.79 12.80
CA ALA A 232 -19.30 -5.63 12.38
C ALA A 232 -17.95 -5.10 12.88
N LEU A 233 -17.71 -3.77 12.81
CA LEU A 233 -16.52 -3.13 13.39
C LEU A 233 -16.45 -3.34 14.91
N LYS A 234 -17.56 -3.07 15.61
CA LYS A 234 -17.64 -3.25 17.06
C LYS A 234 -17.30 -4.69 17.46
N ARG A 235 -17.91 -5.68 16.80
CA ARG A 235 -17.61 -7.09 17.04
C ARG A 235 -16.15 -7.44 16.74
N THR A 236 -15.58 -6.90 15.68
CA THR A 236 -14.17 -7.11 15.32
C THR A 236 -13.24 -6.60 16.41
N PHE A 237 -13.39 -5.34 16.83
CA PHE A 237 -12.54 -4.76 17.88
C PHE A 237 -12.73 -5.39 19.26
N LEU A 238 -13.94 -5.85 19.59
CA LEU A 238 -14.24 -6.52 20.85
C LEU A 238 -13.85 -8.02 20.86
N SER A 239 -13.44 -8.60 19.75
CA SER A 239 -13.08 -10.02 19.65
C SER A 239 -11.77 -10.40 20.37
N GLY A 240 -11.09 -9.44 20.99
CA GLY A 240 -9.94 -9.67 21.85
C GLY A 240 -8.80 -10.38 21.12
N ARG A 241 -8.45 -11.60 21.56
CA ARG A 241 -7.30 -12.37 21.01
C ARG A 241 -7.45 -12.76 19.54
N ASN A 242 -8.65 -12.72 18.97
CA ASN A 242 -8.82 -13.02 17.54
C ASN A 242 -8.38 -11.86 16.64
N PHE A 243 -8.33 -10.64 17.16
CA PHE A 243 -8.00 -9.44 16.39
C PHE A 243 -6.68 -8.79 16.81
N TRP A 244 -6.53 -8.44 18.09
CA TRP A 244 -5.48 -7.55 18.57
C TRP A 244 -4.05 -8.04 18.34
N PRO A 245 -3.70 -9.33 18.56
CA PRO A 245 -2.34 -9.78 18.29
C PRO A 245 -1.96 -9.60 16.81
N LEU A 246 -2.88 -9.91 15.89
CA LEU A 246 -2.63 -9.75 14.46
C LEU A 246 -2.58 -8.27 14.05
N ALA A 247 -3.41 -7.42 14.66
CA ALA A 247 -3.43 -5.98 14.41
C ALA A 247 -2.14 -5.29 14.89
N ILE A 248 -1.68 -5.60 16.10
CA ILE A 248 -0.40 -5.08 16.65
C ILE A 248 0.78 -5.61 15.82
N TRP A 249 0.76 -6.89 15.49
CA TRP A 249 1.78 -7.47 14.61
C TRP A 249 1.84 -6.72 13.27
N PHE A 250 0.71 -6.45 12.63
CA PHE A 250 0.68 -5.79 11.34
C PHE A 250 1.06 -4.31 11.42
N PHE A 251 0.70 -3.64 12.53
CA PHE A 251 1.18 -2.30 12.85
C PHE A 251 2.72 -2.25 12.86
N VAL A 252 3.36 -3.17 13.55
CA VAL A 252 4.83 -3.22 13.68
C VAL A 252 5.48 -3.67 12.37
N MET A 253 5.03 -4.78 11.82
CA MET A 253 5.63 -5.39 10.62
C MET A 253 5.64 -4.43 9.43
N TYR A 254 4.48 -3.91 9.05
CA TYR A 254 4.36 -3.01 7.92
C TYR A 254 4.82 -1.58 8.26
N GLY A 255 4.65 -1.16 9.51
CA GLY A 255 5.14 0.12 10.00
C GLY A 255 6.66 0.25 9.88
N THR A 256 7.41 -0.81 10.21
CA THR A 256 8.88 -0.83 10.05
C THR A 256 9.31 -0.90 8.58
N ILE A 257 8.50 -1.51 7.69
CA ILE A 257 8.74 -1.45 6.25
C ILE A 257 8.61 -0.01 5.74
N MET A 258 7.55 0.69 6.15
CA MET A 258 7.33 2.09 5.77
C MET A 258 8.40 3.02 6.36
N LEU A 259 8.79 2.79 7.62
CA LEU A 259 9.88 3.50 8.28
C LEU A 259 11.18 3.43 7.45
N TRP A 260 11.55 2.26 7.00
CA TRP A 260 12.73 2.05 6.16
C TRP A 260 12.56 2.68 4.78
N GLN A 261 11.59 2.18 4.01
CA GLN A 261 11.45 2.49 2.58
C GLN A 261 10.99 3.93 2.31
N ALA A 262 10.05 4.46 3.10
CA ALA A 262 9.43 5.74 2.83
C ALA A 262 10.08 6.92 3.57
N SER A 263 11.02 6.66 4.50
CA SER A 263 11.59 7.73 5.34
C SER A 263 13.11 7.64 5.52
N GLN A 264 13.61 6.60 6.17
CA GLN A 264 14.97 6.65 6.75
C GLN A 264 16.07 6.15 5.82
N ALA A 265 15.83 5.10 5.01
CA ALA A 265 16.92 4.43 4.30
C ALA A 265 17.57 5.29 3.21
N GLY A 266 16.81 6.15 2.52
CA GLY A 266 17.37 7.05 1.51
C GLY A 266 18.38 8.03 2.12
N ALA A 267 18.02 8.67 3.22
CA ALA A 267 18.89 9.60 3.93
C ALA A 267 20.10 8.88 4.56
N TYR A 268 19.88 7.70 5.13
CA TYR A 268 20.95 6.85 5.71
C TYR A 268 22.00 6.48 4.66
N TYR A 269 21.56 6.00 3.50
CA TYR A 269 22.49 5.64 2.42
C TYR A 269 23.28 6.85 1.89
N LYS A 270 22.63 8.00 1.75
CA LYS A 270 23.31 9.23 1.30
C LYS A 270 24.29 9.75 2.34
N ASN A 271 23.85 9.93 3.61
CA ASN A 271 24.60 10.69 4.60
C ASN A 271 25.64 9.86 5.34
N ILE A 272 25.36 8.57 5.56
CA ILE A 272 26.26 7.66 6.29
C ILE A 272 26.99 6.73 5.29
N GLY A 273 26.27 6.19 4.30
CA GLY A 273 26.86 5.31 3.28
C GLY A 273 27.68 6.02 2.22
N GLY A 274 27.49 7.34 2.04
CA GLY A 274 28.20 8.12 1.04
C GLY A 274 27.75 7.87 -0.40
N PHE A 275 26.60 7.24 -0.61
CA PHE A 275 26.05 6.95 -1.92
C PHE A 275 25.35 8.17 -2.53
N ASP A 276 25.38 8.28 -3.86
CA ASP A 276 24.57 9.26 -4.57
C ASP A 276 23.06 8.90 -4.49
N ALA A 277 22.20 9.89 -4.77
CA ALA A 277 20.76 9.73 -4.68
C ALA A 277 20.20 8.66 -5.64
N GLY A 278 20.80 8.49 -6.81
CA GLY A 278 20.40 7.48 -7.79
C GLY A 278 20.68 6.06 -7.29
N THR A 279 21.89 5.82 -6.78
CA THR A 279 22.30 4.53 -6.19
C THR A 279 21.45 4.19 -4.96
N ALA A 280 21.22 5.16 -4.06
CA ALA A 280 20.31 4.97 -2.91
C ALA A 280 18.89 4.64 -3.35
N GLY A 281 18.38 5.30 -4.40
CA GLY A 281 17.08 5.00 -5.00
C GLY A 281 16.99 3.58 -5.58
N MET A 282 18.05 3.11 -6.25
CA MET A 282 18.12 1.73 -6.75
C MET A 282 18.15 0.70 -5.62
N MET A 283 18.85 0.97 -4.52
CA MET A 283 18.82 0.11 -3.33
C MET A 283 17.40 -0.01 -2.75
N LEU A 284 16.69 1.11 -2.63
CA LEU A 284 15.28 1.11 -2.17
C LEU A 284 14.35 0.39 -3.14
N THR A 285 14.64 0.42 -4.44
CA THR A 285 13.91 -0.34 -5.45
C THR A 285 13.95 -1.85 -5.16
N MET A 286 15.05 -2.38 -4.62
CA MET A 286 15.19 -3.80 -4.28
C MET A 286 14.21 -4.24 -3.19
N VAL A 287 13.75 -3.34 -2.31
CA VAL A 287 12.67 -3.65 -1.36
C VAL A 287 11.39 -4.00 -2.11
N GLY A 288 11.00 -3.20 -3.10
CA GLY A 288 9.83 -3.48 -3.95
C GLY A 288 9.99 -4.78 -4.76
N VAL A 289 11.16 -4.99 -5.35
CA VAL A 289 11.49 -6.23 -6.08
C VAL A 289 11.39 -7.43 -5.16
N GLY A 290 11.94 -7.36 -3.95
CA GLY A 290 11.82 -8.41 -2.94
C GLY A 290 10.35 -8.75 -2.63
N MET A 291 9.49 -7.75 -2.45
CA MET A 291 8.05 -7.96 -2.21
C MET A 291 7.34 -8.65 -3.38
N VAL A 292 7.69 -8.33 -4.62
CA VAL A 292 7.11 -8.97 -5.82
C VAL A 292 7.31 -10.48 -5.80
N PHE A 293 8.42 -10.97 -5.29
CA PHE A 293 8.69 -12.40 -5.14
C PHE A 293 8.21 -12.95 -3.79
N GLY A 294 8.36 -12.19 -2.71
CA GLY A 294 8.03 -12.62 -1.34
C GLY A 294 6.53 -12.82 -1.13
N CYS A 295 5.68 -11.91 -1.60
CA CYS A 295 4.23 -12.00 -1.41
C CYS A 295 3.62 -13.27 -2.03
N PRO A 296 3.87 -13.61 -3.32
CA PRO A 296 3.34 -14.84 -3.90
C PRO A 296 3.89 -16.10 -3.23
N LEU A 297 5.17 -16.10 -2.87
CA LEU A 297 5.77 -17.24 -2.18
C LEU A 297 5.14 -17.46 -0.81
N ALA A 298 4.95 -16.40 -0.03
CA ALA A 298 4.29 -16.49 1.27
C ALA A 298 2.86 -17.06 1.16
N GLY A 299 2.09 -16.61 0.16
CA GLY A 299 0.77 -17.17 -0.15
C GLY A 299 0.86 -18.66 -0.46
N LYS A 300 1.75 -19.06 -1.38
CA LYS A 300 1.93 -20.46 -1.78
C LYS A 300 2.41 -21.35 -0.62
N LEU A 301 3.35 -20.86 0.20
CA LEU A 301 3.81 -21.57 1.41
C LEU A 301 2.65 -21.82 2.39
N SER A 302 1.80 -20.80 2.55
CA SER A 302 0.64 -20.86 3.43
C SER A 302 -0.46 -21.79 2.94
N ASP A 303 -0.74 -21.78 1.61
CA ASP A 303 -1.83 -22.56 1.03
C ASP A 303 -1.45 -24.02 0.75
N SER A 304 -0.24 -24.26 0.22
CA SER A 304 0.12 -25.53 -0.41
C SER A 304 1.13 -26.36 0.39
N TYR A 305 2.00 -25.72 1.18
CA TYR A 305 3.10 -26.45 1.87
C TYR A 305 2.89 -26.58 3.38
N LEU A 306 2.60 -25.48 4.05
CA LEU A 306 2.47 -25.46 5.52
C LEU A 306 1.04 -25.60 6.00
N HIS A 307 0.06 -25.39 5.11
CA HIS A 307 -1.38 -25.41 5.41
C HIS A 307 -1.73 -24.63 6.68
N SER A 308 -1.02 -23.52 6.93
CA SER A 308 -1.16 -22.71 8.14
C SER A 308 -0.75 -21.26 7.86
N ARG A 309 -1.68 -20.35 8.05
CA ARG A 309 -1.44 -18.91 7.95
C ARG A 309 -0.46 -18.44 9.02
N LYS A 310 -0.70 -18.90 10.25
CA LYS A 310 0.08 -18.54 11.42
C LYS A 310 1.54 -18.95 11.32
N LYS A 311 1.85 -20.15 10.85
CA LYS A 311 3.23 -20.63 10.70
C LYS A 311 4.02 -19.75 9.73
N VAL A 312 3.42 -19.37 8.61
CA VAL A 312 4.07 -18.48 7.61
C VAL A 312 4.29 -17.09 8.16
N VAL A 313 3.31 -16.53 8.89
CA VAL A 313 3.45 -15.25 9.59
C VAL A 313 4.60 -15.30 10.59
N ILE A 314 4.71 -16.35 11.41
CA ILE A 314 5.80 -16.52 12.39
C ILE A 314 7.15 -16.60 11.68
N ILE A 315 7.31 -17.48 10.69
CA ILE A 315 8.57 -17.67 9.96
C ILE A 315 9.01 -16.34 9.31
N GLY A 316 8.11 -15.69 8.57
CA GLY A 316 8.39 -14.40 7.94
C GLY A 316 8.82 -13.34 8.95
N THR A 317 8.12 -13.25 10.09
CA THR A 317 8.43 -12.27 11.14
C THR A 317 9.77 -12.52 11.78
N VAL A 318 10.09 -13.76 12.11
CA VAL A 318 11.38 -14.13 12.73
C VAL A 318 12.53 -13.78 11.79
N VAL A 319 12.48 -14.21 10.52
CA VAL A 319 13.54 -13.90 9.56
C VAL A 319 13.66 -12.39 9.32
N TYR A 320 12.54 -11.68 9.20
CA TYR A 320 12.55 -10.23 9.05
C TYR A 320 13.14 -9.52 10.27
N THR A 321 12.90 -10.03 11.48
CA THR A 321 13.51 -9.52 12.71
C THR A 321 15.03 -9.76 12.72
N LEU A 322 15.50 -10.91 12.22
CA LEU A 322 16.93 -11.19 12.06
C LEU A 322 17.60 -10.24 11.06
N ILE A 323 16.88 -9.82 9.99
CA ILE A 323 17.39 -8.79 9.05
C ILE A 323 17.54 -7.45 9.77
N TRP A 324 16.59 -7.03 10.61
CA TRP A 324 16.72 -5.82 11.43
C TRP A 324 17.90 -5.92 12.41
N ALA A 325 18.08 -7.09 13.05
CA ALA A 325 19.23 -7.33 13.92
C ALA A 325 20.54 -7.23 13.14
N PHE A 326 20.61 -7.79 11.93
CA PHE A 326 21.77 -7.70 11.06
C PHE A 326 22.08 -6.24 10.69
N ILE A 327 21.09 -5.47 10.25
CA ILE A 327 21.25 -4.03 9.93
C ILE A 327 21.80 -3.27 11.15
N TYR A 328 21.24 -3.50 12.34
CA TYR A 328 21.68 -2.82 13.57
C TYR A 328 23.12 -3.19 13.96
N LEU A 329 23.46 -4.48 13.93
CA LEU A 329 24.78 -4.99 14.35
C LEU A 329 25.90 -4.64 13.37
N THR A 330 25.57 -4.44 12.10
CA THR A 330 26.56 -4.14 11.05
C THR A 330 26.61 -2.67 10.67
N ALA A 331 25.81 -1.82 11.31
CA ALA A 331 25.72 -0.39 10.99
C ALA A 331 27.07 0.35 11.12
N ASP A 332 27.95 -0.11 12.02
CA ASP A 332 29.32 0.47 12.22
C ASP A 332 30.37 -0.11 11.25
N SER A 333 30.03 -1.14 10.48
CA SER A 333 30.98 -1.79 9.58
C SER A 333 31.05 -1.03 8.24
N ALA A 334 32.11 -0.27 8.01
CA ALA A 334 32.32 0.43 6.76
C ALA A 334 32.29 -0.51 5.54
N ASP A 335 32.94 -1.69 5.66
CA ASP A 335 33.01 -2.68 4.58
C ASP A 335 31.63 -3.18 4.14
N ILE A 336 30.69 -3.29 5.08
CA ILE A 336 29.31 -3.71 4.79
C ILE A 336 28.51 -2.52 4.28
N LEU A 337 28.60 -1.38 4.95
CA LEU A 337 27.80 -0.21 4.66
C LEU A 337 28.10 0.36 3.26
N THR A 338 29.37 0.46 2.88
CA THR A 338 29.77 1.04 1.59
C THR A 338 29.77 0.04 0.42
N ASN A 339 29.46 -1.24 0.68
CA ASN A 339 29.38 -2.25 -0.37
C ASN A 339 27.99 -2.27 -1.02
N GLU A 340 27.88 -1.74 -2.22
CA GLU A 340 26.62 -1.67 -2.97
C GLU A 340 25.92 -3.03 -3.09
N MET A 341 26.65 -4.08 -3.45
CA MET A 341 26.05 -5.42 -3.66
C MET A 341 25.43 -5.94 -2.38
N ILE A 342 26.10 -5.76 -1.23
CA ILE A 342 25.56 -6.16 0.07
C ILE A 342 24.27 -5.40 0.37
N GLN A 343 24.24 -4.07 0.10
CA GLN A 343 23.06 -3.25 0.32
C GLN A 343 21.89 -3.64 -0.59
N TYR A 344 22.15 -3.99 -1.86
CA TYR A 344 21.11 -4.55 -2.75
C TYR A 344 20.52 -5.85 -2.20
N VAL A 345 21.35 -6.77 -1.72
CA VAL A 345 20.91 -8.05 -1.13
C VAL A 345 20.12 -7.82 0.15
N ILE A 346 20.59 -6.94 1.04
CA ILE A 346 19.88 -6.61 2.29
C ILE A 346 18.47 -6.07 1.96
N ASN A 347 18.35 -5.08 1.06
CA ASN A 347 17.08 -4.50 0.69
C ASN A 347 16.15 -5.50 -0.01
N PHE A 348 16.70 -6.36 -0.86
CA PHE A 348 15.93 -7.45 -1.47
C PHE A 348 15.38 -8.41 -0.41
N CYS A 349 16.22 -8.91 0.50
CA CYS A 349 15.79 -9.80 1.59
C CYS A 349 14.78 -9.11 2.52
N PHE A 350 15.01 -7.84 2.83
CA PHE A 350 14.12 -7.01 3.62
C PHE A 350 12.72 -6.94 3.00
N GLY A 351 12.64 -6.64 1.70
CA GLY A 351 11.38 -6.64 0.97
C GLY A 351 10.75 -8.02 0.82
N PHE A 352 11.55 -9.04 0.54
CA PHE A 352 11.11 -10.41 0.33
C PHE A 352 10.40 -10.97 1.58
N PHE A 353 11.04 -10.92 2.74
CA PHE A 353 10.44 -11.39 4.00
C PHE A 353 9.43 -10.38 4.55
N GLY A 354 9.64 -9.08 4.29
CA GLY A 354 8.65 -8.05 4.54
C GLY A 354 7.31 -8.36 3.86
N GLY A 355 7.35 -8.86 2.62
CA GLY A 355 6.17 -9.23 1.83
C GLY A 355 5.29 -10.33 2.43
N PHE A 356 5.77 -11.07 3.44
CA PHE A 356 5.01 -12.11 4.14
C PHE A 356 3.80 -11.55 4.89
N PHE A 357 3.72 -10.23 5.05
CA PHE A 357 2.54 -9.57 5.62
C PHE A 357 1.24 -9.92 4.89
N VAL A 358 1.31 -10.23 3.60
CA VAL A 358 0.11 -10.50 2.77
C VAL A 358 -0.75 -11.63 3.33
N VAL A 359 -0.15 -12.61 4.01
CA VAL A 359 -0.84 -13.77 4.60
C VAL A 359 -1.82 -13.36 5.70
N SER A 360 -1.56 -12.23 6.39
CA SER A 360 -2.46 -11.73 7.45
C SER A 360 -3.86 -11.40 6.94
N TYR A 361 -4.00 -11.01 5.67
CA TYR A 361 -5.31 -10.74 5.08
C TYR A 361 -6.16 -12.01 4.91
N ALA A 362 -5.53 -13.13 4.57
CA ALA A 362 -6.21 -14.41 4.54
C ALA A 362 -6.54 -14.88 5.96
N GLN A 363 -5.58 -14.77 6.88
CA GLN A 363 -5.74 -15.14 8.28
C GLN A 363 -6.93 -14.42 8.93
N ILE A 364 -7.04 -13.09 8.77
CA ILE A 364 -8.15 -12.34 9.37
C ILE A 364 -9.50 -12.70 8.75
N LYS A 365 -9.55 -12.92 7.43
CA LYS A 365 -10.79 -13.31 6.73
C LYS A 365 -11.34 -14.65 7.20
N GLU A 366 -10.46 -15.60 7.50
CA GLU A 366 -10.82 -16.95 7.94
C GLU A 366 -11.30 -16.99 9.39
N LEU A 367 -10.88 -16.03 10.23
CA LEU A 367 -11.26 -15.92 11.63
C LEU A 367 -12.68 -15.38 11.86
N TYR A 368 -13.29 -14.75 10.84
CA TYR A 368 -14.60 -14.13 10.98
C TYR A 368 -15.62 -14.71 9.99
N PRO A 369 -16.93 -14.67 10.32
CA PRO A 369 -17.98 -15.03 9.37
C PRO A 369 -17.88 -14.24 8.07
N ILE A 370 -18.30 -14.83 6.95
CA ILE A 370 -18.25 -14.23 5.61
C ILE A 370 -18.88 -12.83 5.59
N ALA A 371 -20.00 -12.64 6.32
CA ALA A 371 -20.68 -11.35 6.44
C ALA A 371 -19.79 -10.23 7.06
N MET A 372 -18.77 -10.59 7.84
CA MET A 372 -17.84 -9.68 8.51
C MET A 372 -16.46 -9.61 7.83
N ALA A 373 -16.13 -10.51 6.92
CA ALA A 373 -14.78 -10.67 6.37
C ALA A 373 -14.22 -9.37 5.72
N GLY A 374 -15.07 -8.62 5.03
CA GLY A 374 -14.69 -7.33 4.44
C GLY A 374 -14.39 -6.27 5.51
N THR A 375 -15.25 -6.17 6.51
CA THR A 375 -15.13 -5.18 7.60
C THR A 375 -13.94 -5.50 8.51
N SER A 376 -13.72 -6.77 8.86
CA SER A 376 -12.57 -7.19 9.67
C SER A 376 -11.24 -6.96 8.95
N THR A 377 -11.20 -7.19 7.63
CA THR A 377 -10.04 -6.88 6.80
C THR A 377 -9.77 -5.37 6.74
N ALA A 378 -10.80 -4.54 6.58
CA ALA A 378 -10.66 -3.08 6.59
C ALA A 378 -10.20 -2.56 7.96
N ALA A 379 -10.73 -3.12 9.06
CA ALA A 379 -10.29 -2.81 10.41
C ALA A 379 -8.81 -3.17 10.61
N LEU A 380 -8.37 -4.34 10.14
CA LEU A 380 -6.97 -4.75 10.19
C LEU A 380 -6.08 -3.82 9.38
N ASN A 381 -6.52 -3.42 8.18
CA ASN A 381 -5.75 -2.57 7.26
C ASN A 381 -5.51 -1.13 7.77
N LEU A 382 -6.20 -0.70 8.82
CA LEU A 382 -5.91 0.57 9.49
C LEU A 382 -4.54 0.55 10.17
N PHE A 383 -4.13 -0.57 10.77
CA PHE A 383 -2.96 -0.69 11.62
C PHE A 383 -1.62 -0.54 10.91
N PRO A 384 -1.37 -1.13 9.71
CA PRO A 384 -0.10 -0.99 9.01
C PRO A 384 0.20 0.47 8.63
N PHE A 385 -0.81 1.23 8.22
CA PHE A 385 -0.64 2.64 7.86
C PHE A 385 -0.50 3.53 9.10
N ALA A 386 -1.23 3.24 10.17
CA ALA A 386 -1.04 3.89 11.47
C ALA A 386 0.38 3.63 12.00
N GLY A 387 0.87 2.39 11.88
CA GLY A 387 2.24 2.02 12.24
C GLY A 387 3.27 2.83 11.45
N GLY A 388 3.14 2.88 10.12
CA GLY A 388 4.01 3.69 9.28
C GLY A 388 4.01 5.17 9.68
N ALA A 389 2.83 5.77 9.84
CA ALA A 389 2.68 7.16 10.22
C ALA A 389 3.38 7.48 11.55
N ILE A 390 3.11 6.69 12.58
CA ILE A 390 3.63 6.91 13.92
C ILE A 390 5.15 6.66 13.98
N LEU A 391 5.64 5.55 13.40
CA LEU A 391 7.05 5.21 13.44
C LEU A 391 7.91 6.19 12.64
N ILE A 392 7.44 6.66 11.48
CA ILE A 392 8.13 7.68 10.69
C ILE A 392 8.21 8.99 11.46
N THR A 393 7.11 9.40 12.11
CA THR A 393 7.10 10.62 12.94
C THR A 393 8.09 10.52 14.10
N ILE A 394 8.08 9.40 14.83
CA ILE A 394 9.02 9.20 15.96
C ILE A 394 10.47 9.22 15.45
N ALA A 395 10.76 8.51 14.36
CA ALA A 395 12.11 8.48 13.79
C ALA A 395 12.58 9.87 13.35
N GLY A 396 11.70 10.70 12.80
CA GLY A 396 12.03 12.09 12.42
C GLY A 396 12.46 12.95 13.61
N PHE A 397 11.89 12.71 14.78
CA PHE A 397 12.32 13.40 16.01
C PHE A 397 13.61 12.81 16.61
N LEU A 398 13.90 11.53 16.37
CA LEU A 398 15.11 10.88 16.87
C LEU A 398 16.33 11.15 15.99
N VAL A 399 16.14 11.35 14.68
CA VAL A 399 17.22 11.58 13.70
C VAL A 399 17.23 13.05 13.30
N THR A 400 17.79 13.92 14.15
CA THR A 400 17.87 15.36 13.91
C THR A 400 19.14 15.77 13.15
N ASP A 401 20.31 15.23 13.57
CA ASP A 401 21.61 15.58 13.04
C ASP A 401 22.15 14.55 12.03
N GLN A 402 21.35 13.53 11.74
CA GLN A 402 21.61 12.47 10.77
C GLN A 402 22.93 11.72 11.05
N THR A 403 23.27 11.57 12.33
CA THR A 403 24.45 10.82 12.77
C THR A 403 24.16 9.32 12.82
N LEU A 404 25.23 8.50 12.69
CA LEU A 404 25.09 7.05 12.76
C LEU A 404 24.43 6.58 14.06
N ASP A 405 24.77 7.18 15.21
CA ASP A 405 24.20 6.82 16.52
C ASP A 405 22.69 7.08 16.57
N GLN A 406 22.21 8.16 15.95
CA GLN A 406 20.79 8.45 15.85
C GLN A 406 20.06 7.43 14.99
N TYR A 407 20.63 7.05 13.85
CA TYR A 407 20.08 5.95 13.03
C TYR A 407 20.08 4.62 13.78
N LYS A 408 21.16 4.28 14.49
CA LYS A 408 21.22 3.07 15.33
C LYS A 408 20.15 3.06 16.40
N THR A 409 19.84 4.22 17.00
CA THR A 409 18.74 4.35 17.96
C THR A 409 17.40 3.98 17.33
N VAL A 410 17.14 4.43 16.09
CA VAL A 410 15.93 4.08 15.34
C VAL A 410 15.92 2.59 14.96
N TRP A 411 17.08 2.02 14.56
CA TRP A 411 17.17 0.59 14.26
C TRP A 411 16.95 -0.29 15.51
N LEU A 412 17.46 0.14 16.66
CA LEU A 412 17.21 -0.54 17.93
C LEU A 412 15.73 -0.48 18.33
N MET A 413 15.08 0.68 18.16
CA MET A 413 13.64 0.82 18.35
C MET A 413 12.87 -0.13 17.43
N ALA A 414 13.20 -0.16 16.13
CA ALA A 414 12.56 -1.04 15.17
C ALA A 414 12.76 -2.52 15.54
N LEU A 415 13.96 -2.90 15.94
CA LEU A 415 14.28 -4.26 16.40
C LEU A 415 13.46 -4.65 17.64
N GLY A 416 13.38 -3.76 18.64
CA GLY A 416 12.57 -3.99 19.84
C GLY A 416 11.08 -4.17 19.51
N LEU A 417 10.55 -3.35 18.61
CA LEU A 417 9.18 -3.49 18.10
C LEU A 417 8.99 -4.81 17.34
N MET A 418 9.97 -5.23 16.55
CA MET A 418 9.89 -6.51 15.83
C MET A 418 9.91 -7.72 16.77
N VAL A 419 10.60 -7.64 17.92
CA VAL A 419 10.49 -8.66 18.98
C VAL A 419 9.05 -8.70 19.52
N LEU A 420 8.42 -7.55 19.76
CA LEU A 420 6.99 -7.50 20.09
C LEU A 420 6.14 -8.10 18.96
N GLY A 421 6.48 -7.82 17.71
CA GLY A 421 5.84 -8.41 16.53
C GLY A 421 5.94 -9.94 16.53
N CYS A 422 7.10 -10.52 16.87
CA CYS A 422 7.26 -11.97 17.03
C CYS A 422 6.32 -12.52 18.11
N ILE A 423 6.26 -11.89 19.28
CA ILE A 423 5.36 -12.30 20.38
C ILE A 423 3.91 -12.27 19.89
N CYS A 424 3.49 -11.20 19.21
CA CYS A 424 2.14 -11.08 18.67
C CYS A 424 1.84 -12.11 17.58
N ALA A 425 2.81 -12.45 16.71
CA ALA A 425 2.67 -13.51 15.72
C ALA A 425 2.41 -14.88 16.39
N PHE A 426 3.14 -15.21 17.45
CA PHE A 426 2.91 -16.43 18.24
C PHE A 426 1.54 -16.42 18.96
N LEU A 427 1.10 -15.27 19.46
CA LEU A 427 -0.19 -15.13 20.15
C LEU A 427 -1.39 -15.08 19.18
N SER A 428 -1.18 -14.77 17.90
CA SER A 428 -2.23 -14.70 16.90
C SER A 428 -2.95 -16.04 16.76
N LYS A 429 -4.24 -16.00 16.41
CA LYS A 429 -5.02 -17.18 16.13
C LYS A 429 -5.16 -17.41 14.63
N GLU A 430 -5.34 -18.64 14.24
CA GLU A 430 -5.82 -19.05 12.92
C GLU A 430 -7.03 -19.95 13.08
N LYS A 431 -7.81 -20.08 12.02
CA LYS A 431 -8.92 -21.03 11.99
C LYS A 431 -8.34 -22.45 11.99
N GLU A 432 -8.80 -23.29 12.91
CA GLU A 432 -8.47 -24.70 12.88
C GLU A 432 -9.05 -25.29 11.58
N HIS A 433 -8.18 -25.76 10.70
CA HIS A 433 -8.61 -26.60 9.59
C HIS A 433 -8.78 -28.00 10.18
N ASP A 434 -10.00 -28.51 10.16
CA ASP A 434 -10.26 -29.93 10.42
C ASP A 434 -9.37 -30.73 9.45
N ALA A 435 -8.47 -31.53 10.03
CA ALA A 435 -7.47 -32.31 9.34
C ALA A 435 -8.12 -33.46 8.53
#